data_d994ed5984c6b868871df94439af284b
#
_entry.id   d994ed5984c6b868871df94439af284b
#
_cell.length_a   1.000
_cell.length_b   1.000
_cell.length_c   1.000
_cell.angle_alpha   90.00
_cell.angle_beta   90.00
_cell.angle_gamma   90.00
#
_symmetry.space_group_name_H-M   'P 1'
#
loop_
_entity.id
_entity.type
_entity.pdbx_description
1 polymer ?
#
loop_
_entity_poly.entity_id
_entity_poly.type
_entity_poly.pdbx_seq_one_letter_code
_entity_poly.pdbx_strand_id
1 'polypeptide(L)'
;WNRPFVSIYEPSTKKEPSAIQSVSYFDAEGAGLEDFAGICVKSKNGRIDHIFSLSDAAQTATYQGMKVKADYAVISNEYAGNRTLFLGNGTQLVAPGVMIQTDNAANVLLEKKEGKWYIISSAPCTVVIGDKKIKSDASSEHILLRI
;
A
#
# COMPACT_ATOMS: atom_id res chain seq x y z
N TRP A 1 -5.10 21.84 -16.76
CA TRP A 1 -5.27 21.04 -15.54
C TRP A 1 -5.03 19.58 -15.87
N ASN A 2 -3.81 19.08 -15.58
CA ASN A 2 -3.34 17.76 -16.02
C ASN A 2 -3.12 16.80 -14.82
N ARG A 3 -3.92 16.91 -13.77
CA ARG A 3 -3.84 15.97 -12.63
C ARG A 3 -5.04 15.04 -12.64
N PRO A 4 -4.87 13.75 -12.25
CA PRO A 4 -5.98 12.85 -12.03
C PRO A 4 -6.97 13.43 -11.03
N PHE A 5 -8.27 13.28 -11.32
CA PHE A 5 -9.31 13.64 -10.37
C PHE A 5 -9.54 12.49 -9.40
N VAL A 6 -9.54 12.79 -8.11
CA VAL A 6 -9.78 11.82 -7.05
C VAL A 6 -10.91 12.28 -6.16
N SER A 7 -11.82 11.35 -5.86
CA SER A 7 -12.90 11.54 -4.88
C SER A 7 -12.81 10.49 -3.79
N ILE A 8 -12.98 10.92 -2.54
CA ILE A 8 -13.09 10.02 -1.41
C ILE A 8 -14.51 10.14 -0.84
N TYR A 9 -15.19 9.01 -0.75
CA TYR A 9 -16.52 8.89 -0.20
C TYR A 9 -16.49 8.08 1.08
N GLU A 10 -16.99 8.66 2.17
CA GLU A 10 -17.22 7.95 3.42
C GLU A 10 -18.68 8.12 3.81
N PRO A 11 -19.51 7.05 3.71
CA PRO A 11 -20.86 7.10 4.22
C PRO A 11 -20.85 7.25 5.74
N SER A 12 -21.54 8.24 6.26
CA SER A 12 -21.62 8.48 7.69
C SER A 12 -23.06 8.79 8.10
N THR A 13 -23.41 8.50 9.36
CA THR A 13 -24.71 8.79 9.97
C THR A 13 -24.52 9.51 11.30
N LYS A 14 -25.62 9.96 11.92
CA LYS A 14 -25.55 10.53 13.27
C LYS A 14 -25.06 9.52 14.32
N LYS A 15 -25.32 8.20 14.11
CA LYS A 15 -24.89 7.13 15.00
C LYS A 15 -23.47 6.66 14.70
N GLU A 16 -23.06 6.73 13.42
CA GLU A 16 -21.74 6.37 12.94
C GLU A 16 -21.12 7.57 12.21
N PRO A 17 -20.54 8.51 12.96
CA PRO A 17 -19.92 9.69 12.38
C PRO A 17 -18.68 9.33 11.59
N SER A 18 -18.29 10.18 10.64
CA SER A 18 -17.08 10.02 9.84
C SER A 18 -15.87 9.68 10.71
N ALA A 19 -15.15 8.62 10.33
CA ALA A 19 -13.89 8.23 10.95
C ALA A 19 -12.70 9.00 10.36
N ILE A 20 -12.84 9.64 9.20
CA ILE A 20 -11.79 10.42 8.55
C ILE A 20 -11.58 11.73 9.32
N GLN A 21 -10.32 12.00 9.65
CA GLN A 21 -9.87 13.24 10.24
C GLN A 21 -9.41 14.24 9.17
N SER A 22 -8.61 13.79 8.21
CA SER A 22 -8.10 14.61 7.13
C SER A 22 -7.73 13.79 5.91
N VAL A 23 -7.78 14.45 4.75
CA VAL A 23 -7.31 13.95 3.47
C VAL A 23 -6.39 15.00 2.86
N SER A 24 -5.26 14.57 2.35
CA SER A 24 -4.31 15.43 1.65
C SER A 24 -3.73 14.73 0.43
N TYR A 25 -3.36 15.51 -0.59
CA TYR A 25 -2.58 15.01 -1.72
C TYR A 25 -1.10 15.07 -1.37
N PHE A 26 -0.32 14.17 -1.98
CA PHE A 26 1.13 14.27 -2.03
C PHE A 26 1.64 14.02 -3.45
N ASP A 27 2.75 14.65 -3.78
CA ASP A 27 3.49 14.39 -5.01
C ASP A 27 4.59 13.37 -4.72
N ALA A 28 4.95 12.56 -5.72
CA ALA A 28 6.02 11.57 -5.62
C ALA A 28 7.13 11.88 -6.63
N GLU A 29 8.36 11.59 -6.26
CA GLU A 29 9.48 11.62 -7.19
C GLU A 29 9.41 10.42 -8.15
N GLY A 30 9.80 10.62 -9.41
CA GLY A 30 9.90 9.57 -10.42
C GLY A 30 8.60 9.25 -11.16
N ALA A 31 7.49 9.89 -10.81
CA ALA A 31 6.22 9.81 -11.54
C ALA A 31 5.76 11.21 -11.98
N GLY A 32 5.23 11.31 -13.20
CA GLY A 32 4.67 12.56 -13.72
C GLY A 32 3.40 12.97 -12.97
N LEU A 33 3.16 14.27 -12.84
CA LEU A 33 1.97 14.80 -12.15
C LEU A 33 0.66 14.41 -12.83
N GLU A 34 0.69 14.16 -14.13
CA GLU A 34 -0.44 13.70 -14.94
C GLU A 34 -0.70 12.19 -14.80
N ASP A 35 0.34 11.43 -14.43
CA ASP A 35 0.30 9.98 -14.34
C ASP A 35 0.16 9.47 -12.89
N PHE A 36 0.20 10.36 -11.92
CA PHE A 36 0.26 10.01 -10.52
C PHE A 36 -0.80 10.74 -9.68
N ALA A 37 -1.47 9.97 -8.83
CA ALA A 37 -2.27 10.50 -7.73
C ALA A 37 -1.81 9.88 -6.40
N GLY A 38 -1.28 10.70 -5.52
CA GLY A 38 -0.92 10.33 -4.15
C GLY A 38 -1.90 10.92 -3.14
N ILE A 39 -2.46 10.09 -2.26
CA ILE A 39 -3.42 10.50 -1.25
C ILE A 39 -3.02 9.96 0.12
N CYS A 40 -2.98 10.85 1.09
CA CYS A 40 -2.84 10.49 2.50
C CYS A 40 -4.18 10.69 3.21
N VAL A 41 -4.72 9.62 3.79
CA VAL A 41 -5.93 9.65 4.62
C VAL A 41 -5.54 9.41 6.06
N LYS A 42 -5.90 10.34 6.95
CA LYS A 42 -5.72 10.18 8.39
C LYS A 42 -7.08 9.96 9.04
N SER A 43 -7.18 8.92 9.82
CA SER A 43 -8.39 8.58 10.57
C SER A 43 -8.26 9.00 12.04
N LYS A 44 -9.40 9.26 12.69
CA LYS A 44 -9.48 9.69 14.09
C LYS A 44 -8.92 8.67 15.09
N ASN A 45 -8.88 7.39 14.70
CA ASN A 45 -8.28 6.30 15.49
C ASN A 45 -6.75 6.19 15.34
N GLY A 46 -6.12 7.12 14.61
CA GLY A 46 -4.67 7.14 14.39
C GLY A 46 -4.18 6.30 13.20
N ARG A 47 -5.08 5.67 12.43
CA ARG A 47 -4.71 5.01 11.19
C ARG A 47 -4.31 6.05 10.14
N ILE A 48 -3.23 5.76 9.40
CA ILE A 48 -2.74 6.59 8.29
C ILE A 48 -2.60 5.69 7.07
N ASP A 49 -3.30 6.04 6.01
CA ASP A 49 -3.26 5.36 4.72
C ASP A 49 -2.55 6.24 3.70
N HIS A 50 -1.52 5.71 3.04
CA HIS A 50 -0.93 6.29 1.85
C HIS A 50 -1.38 5.47 0.65
N ILE A 51 -2.05 6.12 -0.29
CA ILE A 51 -2.62 5.53 -1.49
C ILE A 51 -1.86 6.09 -2.69
N PHE A 52 -1.32 5.20 -3.50
CA PHE A 52 -0.61 5.49 -4.74
C PHE A 52 -1.43 4.97 -5.91
N SER A 53 -1.67 5.80 -6.90
CA SER A 53 -2.27 5.39 -8.17
C SER A 53 -1.42 5.94 -9.31
N LEU A 54 -0.96 5.06 -10.19
CA LEU A 54 -0.16 5.39 -11.37
C LEU A 54 -0.90 4.91 -12.62
N SER A 55 -0.97 5.77 -13.65
CA SER A 55 -1.50 5.38 -14.96
C SER A 55 -0.49 4.59 -15.79
N ASP A 56 0.80 4.64 -15.41
CA ASP A 56 1.90 3.89 -16.03
C ASP A 56 2.69 3.13 -14.94
N ALA A 57 2.43 1.83 -14.82
CA ALA A 57 3.12 0.92 -13.88
C ALA A 57 4.63 0.74 -14.18
N ALA A 58 5.13 1.22 -15.33
CA ALA A 58 6.56 1.23 -15.61
C ALA A 58 7.30 2.32 -14.82
N GLN A 59 6.59 3.38 -14.42
CA GLN A 59 7.13 4.44 -13.58
C GLN A 59 7.29 3.95 -12.13
N THR A 60 8.16 4.64 -11.40
CA THR A 60 8.37 4.38 -9.98
C THR A 60 8.08 5.64 -9.19
N ALA A 61 7.07 5.61 -8.33
CA ALA A 61 6.73 6.70 -7.44
C ALA A 61 7.43 6.54 -6.09
N THR A 62 8.15 7.57 -5.64
CA THR A 62 8.86 7.58 -4.34
C THR A 62 8.37 8.74 -3.49
N TYR A 63 7.99 8.46 -2.25
CA TYR A 63 7.52 9.45 -1.27
C TYR A 63 7.86 9.02 0.16
N GLN A 64 8.59 9.84 0.91
CA GLN A 64 8.91 9.63 2.34
C GLN A 64 9.40 8.21 2.68
N GLY A 65 10.34 7.66 1.89
CA GLY A 65 10.89 6.32 2.10
C GLY A 65 9.98 5.17 1.62
N MET A 66 8.81 5.48 1.07
CA MET A 66 7.96 4.54 0.36
C MET A 66 8.30 4.57 -1.13
N LYS A 67 8.30 3.41 -1.79
CA LYS A 67 8.58 3.28 -3.21
C LYS A 67 7.61 2.29 -3.85
N VAL A 68 6.93 2.70 -4.91
CA VAL A 68 5.90 1.93 -5.58
C VAL A 68 6.18 1.85 -7.07
N LYS A 69 6.16 0.62 -7.60
CA LYS A 69 6.14 0.32 -9.04
C LYS A 69 4.96 -0.60 -9.31
N ALA A 70 3.79 -0.01 -9.56
CA ALA A 70 2.50 -0.68 -9.68
C ALA A 70 1.46 0.29 -10.24
N ASP A 71 0.34 -0.22 -10.72
CA ASP A 71 -0.82 0.62 -11.05
C ASP A 71 -1.43 1.23 -9.78
N TYR A 72 -1.42 0.48 -8.69
CA TYR A 72 -2.05 0.89 -7.44
C TYR A 72 -1.31 0.31 -6.23
N ALA A 73 -1.18 1.09 -5.18
CA ALA A 73 -0.69 0.59 -3.89
C ALA A 73 -1.34 1.29 -2.70
N VAL A 74 -1.49 0.56 -1.62
CA VAL A 74 -1.93 1.11 -0.33
C VAL A 74 -0.94 0.69 0.74
N ILE A 75 -0.51 1.64 1.54
CA ILE A 75 0.30 1.42 2.73
C ILE A 75 -0.45 2.00 3.92
N SER A 76 -1.02 1.11 4.75
CA SER A 76 -1.75 1.46 5.97
C SER A 76 -0.92 1.17 7.20
N ASN A 77 -0.80 2.14 8.07
CA ASN A 77 -0.25 1.97 9.41
C ASN A 77 -1.35 2.26 10.42
N GLU A 78 -1.61 1.28 11.28
CA GLU A 78 -2.65 1.36 12.30
C GLU A 78 -2.05 1.54 13.69
N TYR A 79 -2.89 1.95 14.63
CA TYR A 79 -2.54 1.92 16.04
C TYR A 79 -2.17 0.51 16.48
N ALA A 80 -1.32 0.37 17.49
CA ALA A 80 -0.79 -0.91 17.98
C ALA A 80 0.15 -1.67 17.01
N GLY A 81 0.66 -1.01 15.96
CA GLY A 81 1.67 -1.58 15.06
C GLY A 81 1.14 -2.57 14.04
N ASN A 82 -0.18 -2.68 13.87
CA ASN A 82 -0.76 -3.36 12.73
C ASN A 82 -0.47 -2.58 11.45
N ARG A 83 -0.26 -3.31 10.37
CA ARG A 83 0.04 -2.73 9.05
C ARG A 83 -0.63 -3.53 7.95
N THR A 84 -1.03 -2.83 6.90
CA THR A 84 -1.49 -3.45 5.66
C THR A 84 -0.73 -2.82 4.50
N LEU A 85 -0.15 -3.65 3.65
CA LEU A 85 0.49 -3.25 2.41
C LEU A 85 -0.19 -3.99 1.26
N PHE A 86 -0.70 -3.25 0.29
CA PHE A 86 -1.31 -3.80 -0.91
C PHE A 86 -0.55 -3.31 -2.14
N LEU A 87 -0.08 -4.25 -2.95
CA LEU A 87 0.50 -4.04 -4.27
C LEU A 87 -0.51 -4.49 -5.32
N GLY A 88 -1.00 -3.60 -6.14
CA GLY A 88 -2.00 -3.87 -7.19
C GLY A 88 -1.40 -3.77 -8.58
N ASN A 89 -1.36 -4.90 -9.30
CA ASN A 89 -0.77 -5.00 -10.64
C ASN A 89 0.63 -4.39 -10.72
N GLY A 90 1.53 -4.81 -9.84
CA GLY A 90 2.85 -4.21 -9.71
C GLY A 90 3.97 -5.21 -9.44
N THR A 91 5.20 -4.69 -9.48
CA THR A 91 6.41 -5.48 -9.27
C THR A 91 7.17 -5.12 -8.00
N GLN A 92 6.90 -3.95 -7.41
CA GLN A 92 7.61 -3.53 -6.19
C GLN A 92 6.76 -2.61 -5.32
N LEU A 93 6.78 -2.87 -4.02
CA LEU A 93 6.33 -1.96 -2.98
C LEU A 93 7.35 -1.97 -1.84
N VAL A 94 7.87 -0.80 -1.51
CA VAL A 94 8.76 -0.59 -0.36
C VAL A 94 8.08 0.37 0.61
N ALA A 95 8.10 0.00 1.88
CA ALA A 95 7.73 0.86 2.99
C ALA A 95 8.79 0.73 4.08
N PRO A 96 8.89 1.64 5.04
CA PRO A 96 9.88 1.54 6.12
C PRO A 96 9.87 0.16 6.78
N GLY A 97 11.00 -0.57 6.69
CA GLY A 97 11.18 -1.90 7.27
C GLY A 97 10.53 -3.06 6.53
N VAL A 98 9.89 -2.83 5.37
CA VAL A 98 9.21 -3.89 4.60
C VAL A 98 9.37 -3.66 3.10
N MET A 99 9.60 -4.73 2.35
CA MET A 99 9.60 -4.72 0.88
C MET A 99 8.84 -5.93 0.35
N ILE A 100 8.06 -5.71 -0.70
CA ILE A 100 7.42 -6.73 -1.54
C ILE A 100 8.01 -6.61 -2.93
N GLN A 101 8.41 -7.72 -3.52
CA GLN A 101 8.94 -7.79 -4.88
C GLN A 101 8.42 -9.03 -5.61
N THR A 102 8.03 -8.85 -6.88
CA THR A 102 7.58 -9.90 -7.80
C THR A 102 8.36 -9.79 -9.12
N ASP A 103 8.52 -10.90 -9.82
CA ASP A 103 9.21 -10.92 -11.12
C ASP A 103 8.32 -10.33 -12.23
N ASN A 104 7.00 -10.56 -12.14
CA ASN A 104 5.99 -10.02 -13.05
C ASN A 104 4.92 -9.28 -12.24
N ALA A 105 4.16 -8.42 -12.92
CA ALA A 105 3.08 -7.69 -12.30
C ALA A 105 2.10 -8.64 -11.58
N ALA A 106 1.85 -8.37 -10.32
CA ALA A 106 1.03 -9.21 -9.45
C ALA A 106 0.23 -8.37 -8.44
N ASN A 107 -0.78 -9.00 -7.85
CA ASN A 107 -1.50 -8.47 -6.70
C ASN A 107 -0.98 -9.15 -5.44
N VAL A 108 -0.52 -8.38 -4.48
CA VAL A 108 -0.02 -8.89 -3.20
C VAL A 108 -0.62 -8.11 -2.05
N LEU A 109 -1.22 -8.81 -1.11
CA LEU A 109 -1.66 -8.27 0.18
C LEU A 109 -0.75 -8.83 1.28
N LEU A 110 -0.08 -7.96 2.00
CA LEU A 110 0.74 -8.29 3.16
C LEU A 110 0.17 -7.58 4.39
N GLU A 111 -0.18 -8.34 5.41
CA GLU A 111 -0.78 -7.81 6.63
C GLU A 111 0.00 -8.21 7.87
N LYS A 112 0.21 -7.26 8.76
CA LYS A 112 0.67 -7.51 10.13
C LYS A 112 -0.50 -7.37 11.09
N LYS A 113 -0.86 -8.46 11.76
CA LYS A 113 -1.93 -8.50 12.77
C LYS A 113 -1.40 -9.19 14.04
N GLU A 114 -1.53 -8.54 15.17
CA GLU A 114 -1.09 -9.10 16.47
C GLU A 114 0.37 -9.60 16.46
N GLY A 115 1.24 -8.84 15.83
CA GLY A 115 2.66 -9.16 15.71
C GLY A 115 3.02 -10.20 14.64
N LYS A 116 2.05 -10.86 14.02
CA LYS A 116 2.25 -11.89 12.99
C LYS A 116 2.02 -11.31 11.59
N TRP A 117 2.77 -11.82 10.62
CA TRP A 117 2.64 -11.42 9.23
C TRP A 117 1.92 -12.49 8.40
N TYR A 118 0.99 -12.05 7.57
CA TYR A 118 0.20 -12.89 6.67
C TYR A 118 0.30 -12.33 5.26
N ILE A 119 0.27 -13.22 4.27
CA ILE A 119 0.34 -12.85 2.84
C ILE A 119 -0.71 -13.57 2.02
N ILE A 120 -1.25 -12.86 1.03
CA ILE A 120 -1.98 -13.39 -0.12
C ILE A 120 -1.28 -12.84 -1.36
N SER A 121 -1.02 -13.66 -2.37
CA SER A 121 -0.36 -13.22 -3.59
C SER A 121 -0.87 -13.96 -4.81
N SER A 122 -1.14 -13.24 -5.90
CA SER A 122 -1.54 -13.81 -7.19
C SER A 122 -0.38 -14.47 -7.95
N ALA A 123 0.87 -14.26 -7.52
CA ALA A 123 2.08 -14.82 -8.12
C ALA A 123 3.15 -15.06 -7.05
N PRO A 124 4.17 -15.88 -7.33
CA PRO A 124 5.31 -15.99 -6.42
C PRO A 124 5.95 -14.63 -6.16
N CYS A 125 6.28 -14.38 -4.90
CA CYS A 125 6.88 -13.10 -4.49
C CYS A 125 7.96 -13.28 -3.44
N THR A 126 8.78 -12.25 -3.31
CA THR A 126 9.77 -12.11 -2.23
C THR A 126 9.30 -10.99 -1.29
N VAL A 127 9.27 -11.28 -0.01
CA VAL A 127 9.00 -10.31 1.05
C VAL A 127 10.25 -10.16 1.91
N VAL A 128 10.63 -8.92 2.20
CA VAL A 128 11.69 -8.60 3.16
C VAL A 128 11.07 -7.85 4.33
N ILE A 129 11.30 -8.35 5.55
CA ILE A 129 10.81 -7.73 6.79
C ILE A 129 12.00 -7.59 7.73
N GLY A 130 12.44 -6.36 7.95
CA GLY A 130 13.71 -6.10 8.62
C GLY A 130 14.88 -6.66 7.82
N ASP A 131 15.62 -7.59 8.42
CA ASP A 131 16.75 -8.31 7.81
C ASP A 131 16.37 -9.67 7.21
N LYS A 132 15.13 -10.11 7.35
CA LYS A 132 14.65 -11.42 6.88
C LYS A 132 14.03 -11.36 5.50
N LYS A 133 14.51 -12.22 4.62
CA LYS A 133 14.01 -12.42 3.26
C LYS A 133 13.27 -13.73 3.15
N ILE A 134 12.01 -13.67 2.73
CA ILE A 134 11.08 -14.79 2.64
C ILE A 134 10.55 -14.88 1.22
N LYS A 135 10.54 -16.08 0.65
CA LYS A 135 9.85 -16.37 -0.61
C LYS A 135 8.49 -16.97 -0.28
N SER A 136 7.46 -16.52 -0.97
CA SER A 136 6.10 -17.04 -0.89
C SER A 136 5.63 -17.41 -2.28
N ASP A 137 4.97 -18.56 -2.38
CA ASP A 137 4.27 -18.97 -3.59
C ASP A 137 2.95 -18.20 -3.74
N ALA A 138 2.36 -18.30 -4.93
CA ALA A 138 1.02 -17.76 -5.15
C ALA A 138 -0.01 -18.49 -4.25
N SER A 139 -0.91 -17.72 -3.64
CA SER A 139 -2.00 -18.27 -2.82
C SER A 139 -3.17 -17.30 -2.78
N SER A 140 -4.38 -17.82 -2.87
CA SER A 140 -5.63 -17.09 -2.63
C SER A 140 -6.04 -17.08 -1.15
N GLU A 141 -5.32 -17.79 -0.29
CA GLU A 141 -5.55 -17.86 1.15
C GLU A 141 -4.41 -17.17 1.91
N HIS A 142 -4.71 -16.68 3.11
CA HIS A 142 -3.70 -16.10 3.99
C HIS A 142 -2.66 -17.14 4.42
N ILE A 143 -1.42 -16.93 4.04
CA ILE A 143 -0.27 -17.72 4.49
C ILE A 143 0.41 -16.97 5.62
N LEU A 144 0.59 -17.63 6.77
CA LEU A 144 1.38 -17.11 7.88
C LEU A 144 2.87 -17.17 7.51
N LEU A 145 3.53 -16.02 7.51
CA LEU A 145 4.97 -15.95 7.31
C LEU A 145 5.72 -16.28 8.62
N ARG A 146 6.65 -17.22 8.52
CA ARG A 146 7.52 -17.59 9.66
C ARG A 146 8.75 -16.68 9.63
N ILE A 147 8.76 -15.69 10.52
CA ILE A 147 9.81 -14.68 10.63
C ILE A 147 10.71 -15.00 11.80
#